data_2812e24b645ef7bb00987e2d6a6e681d
#
_entry.id   2812e24b645ef7bb00987e2d6a6e681d
#
_cell.length_a   1.000
_cell.length_b   1.000
_cell.length_c   1.000
_cell.angle_alpha   90.00
_cell.angle_beta   90.00
_cell.angle_gamma   90.00
#
_symmetry.space_group_name_H-M   'P 1'
#
loop_
_entity.id
_entity.type
_entity.pdbx_description
1 polymer ?
#
loop_
_entity_poly.entity_id
_entity_poly.type
_entity_poly.pdbx_seq_one_letter_code
_entity_poly.pdbx_strand_id
1 'polypeptide(L)'
;MKLKKVICLIPLSLLFMMNGGNVDAASQYGVVSTNGGSLNVRSGKSTSTSSKYSLPNGSYFKIISQDNNWYYIEYKDNSFGYVYKPYVKEVNLTTKYVSTNGGNLNVRESASTNSNIKYKLPNNTSVQVISTTNGFSKILYNNFNTGYVSSLYLASGRNQGKIVLNVPSYKQFDSRWAYVTIGSYGKTMKQIGCLTTAMAMTESLRLNKTVTPVDIRNKFNYTASGSMYWPSNYTTTTNTKYYLTTIYNNLKQGKPTIVGAKNSSGNTHFVVVYGYNGNGTSSSNYLIHDPGSSYRSTLKDFLNSYPNLYKLSYY
;
A
#
# COMPACT_ATOMS: atom_id res chain seq x y z
N MET A 1 -28.50 -50.12 5.48
CA MET A 1 -28.80 -48.73 5.09
C MET A 1 -27.48 -48.02 4.78
N LYS A 2 -27.12 -47.84 3.48
CA LYS A 2 -25.83 -47.28 3.06
C LYS A 2 -25.96 -45.76 2.87
N LEU A 3 -25.26 -44.96 3.68
CA LEU A 3 -25.20 -43.52 3.47
C LEU A 3 -24.32 -43.22 2.22
N LYS A 4 -24.89 -42.56 1.24
CA LYS A 4 -24.18 -41.98 0.11
C LYS A 4 -23.56 -40.66 0.54
N LYS A 5 -22.20 -40.56 0.56
CA LYS A 5 -21.47 -39.31 0.69
C LYS A 5 -21.67 -38.50 -0.62
N VAL A 6 -22.27 -37.34 -0.49
CA VAL A 6 -22.28 -36.33 -1.57
C VAL A 6 -20.96 -35.59 -1.50
N ILE A 7 -20.08 -35.80 -2.47
CA ILE A 7 -18.84 -35.04 -2.66
C ILE A 7 -19.23 -33.77 -3.44
N CYS A 8 -19.18 -32.63 -2.75
CA CYS A 8 -19.31 -31.34 -3.38
C CYS A 8 -17.98 -31.01 -4.08
N LEU A 9 -17.92 -31.16 -5.39
CA LEU A 9 -16.80 -30.73 -6.22
C LEU A 9 -16.81 -29.20 -6.34
N ILE A 10 -15.89 -28.55 -5.62
CA ILE A 10 -15.58 -27.13 -5.83
C ILE A 10 -14.75 -27.06 -7.13
N PRO A 11 -15.13 -26.30 -8.15
CA PRO A 11 -14.31 -26.14 -9.34
C PRO A 11 -13.03 -25.38 -8.99
N LEU A 12 -11.91 -26.01 -9.29
CA LEU A 12 -10.54 -25.49 -9.20
C LEU A 12 -10.41 -24.26 -10.13
N SER A 13 -10.56 -23.07 -9.57
CA SER A 13 -10.27 -21.83 -10.29
C SER A 13 -8.77 -21.71 -10.52
N LEU A 14 -8.40 -21.53 -11.77
CA LEU A 14 -7.06 -21.34 -12.31
C LEU A 14 -6.27 -20.34 -11.47
N LEU A 15 -5.23 -20.82 -10.79
CA LEU A 15 -4.29 -20.02 -10.02
C LEU A 15 -3.33 -19.34 -11.02
N PHE A 16 -3.66 -18.10 -11.44
CA PHE A 16 -2.71 -17.24 -12.12
C PHE A 16 -1.69 -16.73 -11.08
N MET A 17 -0.46 -17.23 -11.14
CA MET A 17 0.66 -16.65 -10.42
C MET A 17 0.97 -15.27 -11.02
N MET A 18 0.54 -14.21 -10.36
CA MET A 18 0.96 -12.84 -10.66
C MET A 18 2.00 -12.36 -9.66
N ASN A 19 3.06 -11.78 -10.20
CA ASN A 19 4.15 -11.09 -9.52
C ASN A 19 3.62 -10.00 -8.57
N GLY A 20 4.22 -9.96 -7.36
CA GLY A 20 3.77 -9.19 -6.22
C GLY A 20 3.78 -7.67 -6.36
N GLY A 21 2.62 -7.13 -6.48
CA GLY A 21 2.12 -5.89 -5.93
C GLY A 21 0.73 -6.21 -5.44
N ASN A 22 0.26 -5.64 -4.34
CA ASN A 22 -1.16 -5.68 -4.01
C ASN A 22 -1.93 -4.92 -5.10
N VAL A 23 -2.11 -5.57 -6.23
CA VAL A 23 -3.19 -5.26 -7.16
C VAL A 23 -4.38 -5.95 -6.52
N ASP A 24 -5.27 -5.21 -5.85
CA ASP A 24 -6.63 -5.68 -5.63
C ASP A 24 -7.06 -6.27 -6.99
N ALA A 25 -7.41 -7.56 -7.03
CA ALA A 25 -7.86 -8.20 -8.24
C ALA A 25 -8.90 -7.26 -8.86
N ALA A 26 -8.65 -6.80 -10.09
CA ALA A 26 -9.46 -5.77 -10.71
C ALA A 26 -10.91 -6.25 -10.67
N SER A 27 -11.74 -5.62 -9.84
CA SER A 27 -13.14 -5.98 -9.72
C SER A 27 -13.76 -5.72 -11.08
N GLN A 28 -14.29 -6.76 -11.71
CA GLN A 28 -14.91 -6.66 -13.03
C GLN A 28 -16.28 -5.99 -12.87
N TYR A 29 -16.53 -4.96 -13.66
CA TYR A 29 -17.78 -4.21 -13.64
C TYR A 29 -18.51 -4.34 -14.98
N GLY A 30 -19.82 -4.21 -14.93
CA GLY A 30 -20.67 -4.11 -16.12
C GLY A 30 -21.48 -2.83 -16.11
N VAL A 31 -21.84 -2.36 -17.29
CA VAL A 31 -22.82 -1.29 -17.50
C VAL A 31 -23.93 -1.81 -18.39
N VAL A 32 -25.17 -1.52 -18.02
CA VAL A 32 -26.36 -1.86 -18.84
C VAL A 32 -26.27 -1.15 -20.18
N SER A 33 -26.32 -1.89 -21.26
CA SER A 33 -26.25 -1.41 -22.64
C SER A 33 -27.44 -1.96 -23.44
N THR A 34 -28.59 -1.31 -23.30
CA THR A 34 -29.85 -1.61 -24.02
C THR A 34 -30.20 -0.45 -24.94
N ASN A 35 -31.07 -0.66 -25.89
CA ASN A 35 -31.59 0.39 -26.78
C ASN A 35 -32.64 1.29 -26.09
N GLY A 36 -32.34 1.77 -24.85
CA GLY A 36 -33.23 2.67 -24.10
C GLY A 36 -34.10 2.00 -23.03
N GLY A 37 -34.21 0.67 -23.02
CA GLY A 37 -34.95 -0.07 -21.99
C GLY A 37 -34.13 -0.40 -20.76
N SER A 38 -34.76 -0.97 -19.74
CA SER A 38 -34.11 -1.47 -18.54
C SER A 38 -33.77 -2.96 -18.65
N LEU A 39 -32.71 -3.38 -17.96
CA LEU A 39 -32.30 -4.78 -17.85
C LEU A 39 -32.82 -5.40 -16.55
N ASN A 40 -33.55 -6.50 -16.66
CA ASN A 40 -34.06 -7.22 -15.51
C ASN A 40 -32.93 -7.98 -14.79
N VAL A 41 -32.82 -7.79 -13.48
CA VAL A 41 -32.04 -8.62 -12.58
C VAL A 41 -32.95 -9.75 -12.08
N ARG A 42 -32.59 -10.99 -12.35
CA ARG A 42 -33.44 -12.17 -12.12
C ARG A 42 -32.97 -13.02 -10.95
N SER A 43 -33.85 -13.83 -10.43
CA SER A 43 -33.55 -14.79 -9.36
C SER A 43 -32.75 -16.00 -9.85
N GLY A 44 -32.73 -16.29 -11.16
CA GLY A 44 -32.02 -17.42 -11.76
C GLY A 44 -31.62 -17.13 -13.21
N LYS A 45 -30.92 -18.08 -13.82
CA LYS A 45 -30.33 -18.02 -15.17
C LYS A 45 -31.34 -18.37 -16.26
N SER A 46 -32.53 -17.75 -16.26
CA SER A 46 -33.57 -17.94 -17.28
C SER A 46 -34.44 -16.71 -17.38
N THR A 47 -34.94 -16.44 -18.57
CA THR A 47 -35.92 -15.38 -18.83
C THR A 47 -37.28 -15.66 -18.18
N SER A 48 -37.57 -16.91 -17.84
CA SER A 48 -38.78 -17.33 -17.13
C SER A 48 -38.73 -17.16 -15.62
N THR A 49 -37.54 -16.91 -15.03
CA THR A 49 -37.38 -16.66 -13.58
C THR A 49 -37.85 -15.25 -13.21
N SER A 50 -38.28 -15.08 -11.95
CA SER A 50 -38.81 -13.82 -11.46
C SER A 50 -37.77 -12.69 -11.55
N SER A 51 -38.21 -11.49 -11.93
CA SER A 51 -37.44 -10.28 -11.88
C SER A 51 -37.37 -9.76 -10.43
N LYS A 52 -36.19 -9.62 -9.87
CA LYS A 52 -35.94 -9.06 -8.53
C LYS A 52 -35.80 -7.54 -8.57
N TYR A 53 -35.26 -7.02 -9.68
CA TYR A 53 -34.99 -5.61 -9.87
C TYR A 53 -34.89 -5.26 -11.35
N SER A 54 -35.02 -3.98 -11.69
CA SER A 54 -34.87 -3.48 -13.06
C SER A 54 -33.82 -2.38 -13.07
N LEU A 55 -32.73 -2.60 -13.82
CA LEU A 55 -31.61 -1.65 -13.97
C LEU A 55 -31.83 -0.81 -15.23
N PRO A 56 -31.97 0.52 -15.11
CA PRO A 56 -32.04 1.40 -16.27
C PRO A 56 -30.80 1.31 -17.16
N ASN A 57 -30.94 1.64 -18.45
CA ASN A 57 -29.78 1.75 -19.34
C ASN A 57 -28.71 2.69 -18.78
N GLY A 58 -27.43 2.32 -18.88
CA GLY A 58 -26.32 3.05 -18.31
C GLY A 58 -26.05 2.80 -16.81
N SER A 59 -26.86 1.96 -16.14
CA SER A 59 -26.60 1.57 -14.74
C SER A 59 -25.37 0.69 -14.64
N TYR A 60 -24.53 0.94 -13.63
CA TYR A 60 -23.35 0.14 -13.31
C TYR A 60 -23.65 -0.90 -12.23
N PHE A 61 -22.91 -2.00 -12.25
CA PHE A 61 -22.95 -3.06 -11.25
C PHE A 61 -21.60 -3.80 -11.22
N LYS A 62 -21.36 -4.56 -10.16
CA LYS A 62 -20.18 -5.42 -10.02
C LYS A 62 -20.48 -6.82 -10.53
N ILE A 63 -19.62 -7.38 -11.37
CA ILE A 63 -19.69 -8.77 -11.83
C ILE A 63 -18.96 -9.64 -10.80
N ILE A 64 -19.69 -10.61 -10.25
CA ILE A 64 -19.18 -11.56 -9.25
C ILE A 64 -18.71 -12.84 -9.92
N SER A 65 -19.52 -13.36 -10.85
CA SER A 65 -19.18 -14.54 -11.66
C SER A 65 -19.96 -14.52 -12.98
N GLN A 66 -19.56 -15.39 -13.88
CA GLN A 66 -20.19 -15.51 -15.19
C GLN A 66 -20.23 -16.96 -15.68
N ASP A 67 -21.18 -17.22 -16.58
CA ASP A 67 -21.22 -18.40 -17.43
C ASP A 67 -21.41 -17.96 -18.90
N ASN A 68 -21.84 -18.89 -19.80
CA ASN A 68 -21.94 -18.58 -21.23
C ASN A 68 -22.87 -17.41 -21.55
N ASN A 69 -24.02 -17.30 -20.85
CA ASN A 69 -25.09 -16.36 -21.20
C ASN A 69 -25.49 -15.41 -20.10
N TRP A 70 -25.01 -15.61 -18.86
CA TRP A 70 -25.45 -14.86 -17.69
C TRP A 70 -24.30 -14.38 -16.87
N TYR A 71 -24.44 -13.14 -16.30
CA TYR A 71 -23.62 -12.65 -15.19
C TYR A 71 -24.39 -12.81 -13.89
N TYR A 72 -23.70 -13.28 -12.84
CA TYR A 72 -24.13 -13.10 -11.45
C TYR A 72 -23.53 -11.80 -10.95
N ILE A 73 -24.35 -10.87 -10.51
CA ILE A 73 -23.96 -9.48 -10.23
C ILE A 73 -24.38 -9.04 -8.83
N GLU A 74 -23.64 -8.07 -8.30
CA GLU A 74 -24.08 -7.21 -7.21
C GLU A 74 -24.51 -5.86 -7.81
N TYR A 75 -25.79 -5.50 -7.63
CA TYR A 75 -26.41 -4.32 -8.23
C TYR A 75 -26.81 -3.24 -7.21
N LYS A 76 -26.85 -3.58 -5.93
CA LYS A 76 -26.94 -2.74 -4.74
C LYS A 76 -26.10 -3.40 -3.66
N ASP A 77 -25.82 -2.68 -2.59
CA ASP A 77 -25.11 -3.19 -1.44
C ASP A 77 -25.77 -4.48 -0.92
N ASN A 78 -25.00 -5.59 -0.95
CA ASN A 78 -25.45 -6.94 -0.58
C ASN A 78 -26.70 -7.44 -1.33
N SER A 79 -26.99 -6.94 -2.53
CA SER A 79 -28.12 -7.37 -3.37
C SER A 79 -27.64 -7.99 -4.67
N PHE A 80 -27.97 -9.26 -4.87
CA PHE A 80 -27.44 -10.09 -5.94
C PHE A 80 -28.53 -10.67 -6.84
N GLY A 81 -28.16 -10.94 -8.10
CA GLY A 81 -29.01 -11.60 -9.06
C GLY A 81 -28.34 -11.85 -10.40
N TYR A 82 -29.09 -12.33 -11.35
CA TYR A 82 -28.59 -12.70 -12.68
C TYR A 82 -29.06 -11.71 -13.74
N VAL A 83 -28.14 -11.31 -14.63
CA VAL A 83 -28.47 -10.50 -15.82
C VAL A 83 -27.99 -11.18 -17.09
N TYR A 84 -28.70 -10.97 -18.19
CA TYR A 84 -28.42 -11.59 -19.48
C TYR A 84 -27.28 -10.80 -20.19
N LYS A 85 -26.22 -11.52 -20.56
CA LYS A 85 -24.95 -10.93 -21.09
C LYS A 85 -25.12 -10.00 -22.30
N PRO A 86 -25.93 -10.31 -23.31
CA PRO A 86 -26.04 -9.45 -24.50
C PRO A 86 -26.44 -8.00 -24.24
N TYR A 87 -26.97 -7.71 -23.05
CA TYR A 87 -27.35 -6.35 -22.63
C TYR A 87 -26.35 -5.71 -21.66
N VAL A 88 -25.16 -6.24 -21.61
CA VAL A 88 -24.10 -5.76 -20.69
C VAL A 88 -22.84 -5.45 -21.48
N LYS A 89 -22.30 -4.26 -21.27
CA LYS A 89 -20.94 -3.91 -21.68
C LYS A 89 -20.03 -4.07 -20.46
N GLU A 90 -19.01 -4.92 -20.56
CA GLU A 90 -17.97 -5.03 -19.53
C GLU A 90 -17.09 -3.76 -19.52
N VAL A 91 -16.71 -3.32 -18.34
CA VAL A 91 -15.86 -2.14 -18.13
C VAL A 91 -14.80 -2.42 -17.04
N ASN A 92 -13.59 -2.01 -17.32
CA ASN A 92 -12.50 -2.05 -16.37
C ASN A 92 -12.38 -0.70 -15.69
N LEU A 93 -12.64 -0.65 -14.38
CA LEU A 93 -12.58 0.56 -13.59
C LEU A 93 -11.34 0.55 -12.71
N THR A 94 -10.80 1.75 -12.46
CA THR A 94 -9.62 1.90 -11.62
C THR A 94 -10.04 2.32 -10.22
N THR A 95 -9.66 1.54 -9.21
CA THR A 95 -9.87 1.92 -7.80
C THR A 95 -8.96 3.10 -7.44
N LYS A 96 -9.55 4.15 -6.91
CA LYS A 96 -8.86 5.29 -6.29
C LYS A 96 -9.43 5.54 -4.89
N TYR A 97 -8.69 6.29 -4.10
CA TYR A 97 -9.09 6.64 -2.73
C TYR A 97 -9.14 8.16 -2.59
N VAL A 98 -10.16 8.65 -1.88
CA VAL A 98 -10.24 10.06 -1.52
C VAL A 98 -9.05 10.45 -0.68
N SER A 99 -8.30 11.44 -1.11
CA SER A 99 -7.07 11.94 -0.46
C SER A 99 -7.19 13.44 -0.21
N THR A 100 -7.79 13.78 0.92
CA THR A 100 -7.95 15.15 1.41
C THR A 100 -7.17 15.34 2.71
N ASN A 101 -6.89 16.57 3.09
CA ASN A 101 -6.24 16.90 4.37
C ASN A 101 -7.25 16.88 5.55
N GLY A 102 -8.03 15.79 5.67
CA GLY A 102 -8.98 15.58 6.76
C GLY A 102 -10.42 16.03 6.48
N GLY A 103 -10.69 16.77 5.39
CA GLY A 103 -12.04 17.15 4.97
C GLY A 103 -12.70 16.12 4.05
N ASN A 104 -13.98 16.32 3.75
CA ASN A 104 -14.73 15.51 2.79
C ASN A 104 -14.51 16.02 1.35
N LEU A 105 -14.50 15.11 0.38
CA LEU A 105 -14.49 15.42 -1.04
C LEU A 105 -15.92 15.58 -1.57
N ASN A 106 -16.22 16.71 -2.20
CA ASN A 106 -17.53 16.93 -2.82
C ASN A 106 -17.68 16.12 -4.10
N VAL A 107 -18.76 15.32 -4.16
CA VAL A 107 -19.24 14.68 -5.40
C VAL A 107 -20.30 15.57 -6.02
N ARG A 108 -20.12 15.90 -7.28
CA ARG A 108 -20.94 16.89 -8.00
C ARG A 108 -21.74 16.27 -9.15
N GLU A 109 -22.75 16.97 -9.62
CA GLU A 109 -23.60 16.54 -10.72
C GLU A 109 -22.87 16.59 -12.08
N SER A 110 -21.95 17.53 -12.25
CA SER A 110 -21.14 17.69 -13.47
C SER A 110 -19.68 18.00 -13.15
N ALA A 111 -18.80 17.96 -14.16
CA ALA A 111 -17.37 18.22 -14.06
C ALA A 111 -17.07 19.73 -13.92
N SER A 112 -17.57 20.36 -12.86
CA SER A 112 -17.41 21.80 -12.58
C SER A 112 -17.46 22.07 -11.08
N THR A 113 -16.63 23.01 -10.61
CA THR A 113 -16.66 23.50 -9.23
C THR A 113 -17.95 24.27 -8.89
N ASN A 114 -18.65 24.77 -9.90
CA ASN A 114 -19.91 25.50 -9.75
C ASN A 114 -21.16 24.59 -9.80
N SER A 115 -20.97 23.30 -10.08
CA SER A 115 -22.06 22.33 -10.11
C SER A 115 -22.53 21.95 -8.71
N ASN A 116 -23.83 21.60 -8.58
CA ASN A 116 -24.42 21.17 -7.32
C ASN A 116 -23.67 19.99 -6.72
N ILE A 117 -23.60 19.96 -5.39
CA ILE A 117 -23.01 18.86 -4.61
C ILE A 117 -24.11 17.82 -4.36
N LYS A 118 -23.90 16.60 -4.89
CA LYS A 118 -24.78 15.45 -4.66
C LYS A 118 -24.47 14.71 -3.37
N TYR A 119 -23.18 14.64 -3.03
CA TYR A 119 -22.69 13.84 -1.90
C TYR A 119 -21.34 14.38 -1.40
N LYS A 120 -20.94 13.96 -0.20
CA LYS A 120 -19.64 14.27 0.39
C LYS A 120 -18.96 12.96 0.82
N LEU A 121 -17.82 12.65 0.21
CA LEU A 121 -17.04 11.43 0.50
C LEU A 121 -16.00 11.73 1.58
N PRO A 122 -15.97 10.98 2.67
CA PRO A 122 -14.90 11.06 3.67
C PRO A 122 -13.53 10.77 3.06
N ASN A 123 -12.48 11.31 3.69
CA ASN A 123 -11.11 10.93 3.37
C ASN A 123 -10.91 9.41 3.45
N ASN A 124 -10.07 8.83 2.59
CA ASN A 124 -9.84 7.39 2.46
C ASN A 124 -11.00 6.54 1.92
N THR A 125 -12.13 7.13 1.53
CA THR A 125 -13.19 6.38 0.84
C THR A 125 -12.69 5.86 -0.50
N SER A 126 -12.89 4.57 -0.77
CA SER A 126 -12.61 3.98 -2.09
C SER A 126 -13.70 4.33 -3.09
N VAL A 127 -13.30 4.65 -4.30
CA VAL A 127 -14.19 4.92 -5.44
C VAL A 127 -13.66 4.23 -6.69
N GLN A 128 -14.54 3.94 -7.63
CA GLN A 128 -14.15 3.42 -8.95
C GLN A 128 -14.18 4.55 -9.97
N VAL A 129 -13.05 4.83 -10.61
CA VAL A 129 -12.96 5.86 -11.65
C VAL A 129 -13.44 5.28 -12.98
N ILE A 130 -14.46 5.92 -13.56
CA ILE A 130 -15.04 5.59 -14.88
C ILE A 130 -14.26 6.29 -15.99
N SER A 131 -14.02 7.58 -15.82
CA SER A 131 -13.29 8.43 -16.79
C SER A 131 -12.74 9.66 -16.09
N THR A 132 -11.73 10.28 -16.71
CA THR A 132 -11.15 11.55 -16.25
C THR A 132 -11.07 12.52 -17.40
N THR A 133 -11.57 13.74 -17.22
CA THR A 133 -11.60 14.80 -18.22
C THR A 133 -11.49 16.15 -17.52
N ASN A 134 -10.64 17.04 -18.01
CA ASN A 134 -10.50 18.44 -17.55
C ASN A 134 -10.34 18.58 -16.02
N GLY A 135 -9.50 17.73 -15.40
CA GLY A 135 -9.24 17.78 -13.96
C GLY A 135 -10.35 17.21 -13.07
N PHE A 136 -11.40 16.64 -13.66
CA PHE A 136 -12.47 15.93 -12.94
C PHE A 136 -12.51 14.45 -13.31
N SER A 137 -12.77 13.60 -12.32
CA SER A 137 -13.05 12.18 -12.50
C SER A 137 -14.53 11.90 -12.31
N LYS A 138 -15.15 11.23 -13.30
CA LYS A 138 -16.45 10.59 -13.13
C LYS A 138 -16.22 9.30 -12.35
N ILE A 139 -16.94 9.11 -11.27
CA ILE A 139 -16.72 7.98 -10.34
C ILE A 139 -18.02 7.20 -10.07
N LEU A 140 -17.84 5.92 -9.68
CA LEU A 140 -18.85 5.17 -8.92
C LEU A 140 -18.52 5.28 -7.43
N TYR A 141 -19.55 5.50 -6.63
CA TYR A 141 -19.50 5.54 -5.18
C TYR A 141 -20.80 4.98 -4.60
N ASN A 142 -20.81 4.58 -3.34
CA ASN A 142 -21.99 4.11 -2.60
C ASN A 142 -23.09 3.48 -3.46
N ASN A 143 -23.17 2.16 -3.53
CA ASN A 143 -24.23 1.43 -4.29
C ASN A 143 -24.34 1.82 -5.78
N PHE A 144 -23.20 1.99 -6.43
CA PHE A 144 -23.09 2.27 -7.88
C PHE A 144 -23.65 3.62 -8.33
N ASN A 145 -23.83 4.58 -7.42
CA ASN A 145 -24.14 5.96 -7.79
C ASN A 145 -23.00 6.59 -8.59
N THR A 146 -23.33 7.50 -9.50
CA THR A 146 -22.32 8.23 -10.29
C THR A 146 -22.30 9.71 -9.96
N GLY A 147 -21.13 10.33 -10.08
CA GLY A 147 -20.92 11.75 -9.92
C GLY A 147 -19.50 12.14 -10.30
N TYR A 148 -19.18 13.42 -10.17
CA TYR A 148 -17.91 13.99 -10.55
C TYR A 148 -17.17 14.53 -9.31
N VAL A 149 -15.88 14.24 -9.24
CA VAL A 149 -14.98 14.75 -8.21
C VAL A 149 -13.75 15.38 -8.84
N SER A 150 -13.12 16.34 -8.17
CA SER A 150 -11.82 16.84 -8.62
C SER A 150 -10.78 15.71 -8.53
N SER A 151 -10.06 15.44 -9.63
CA SER A 151 -9.06 14.39 -9.72
C SER A 151 -7.85 14.62 -8.82
N LEU A 152 -7.61 15.88 -8.43
CA LEU A 152 -6.53 16.28 -7.51
C LEU A 152 -6.66 15.61 -6.12
N TYR A 153 -7.87 15.25 -5.71
CA TYR A 153 -8.16 14.63 -4.43
C TYR A 153 -8.37 13.11 -4.53
N LEU A 154 -7.85 12.48 -5.59
CA LEU A 154 -7.87 11.02 -5.76
C LEU A 154 -6.44 10.48 -5.80
N ALA A 155 -6.13 9.55 -4.89
CA ALA A 155 -4.86 8.85 -4.83
C ALA A 155 -4.99 7.38 -5.24
N SER A 156 -3.91 6.76 -5.69
CA SER A 156 -3.86 5.31 -6.02
C SER A 156 -3.81 4.41 -4.80
N GLY A 157 -3.64 4.96 -3.59
CA GLY A 157 -3.64 4.23 -2.32
C GLY A 157 -4.31 5.05 -1.22
N ARG A 158 -4.71 4.38 -0.15
CA ARG A 158 -5.29 5.06 1.02
C ARG A 158 -4.27 5.99 1.65
N ASN A 159 -4.71 7.20 2.02
CA ASN A 159 -3.94 8.06 2.91
C ASN A 159 -4.01 7.47 4.32
N GLN A 160 -2.90 6.87 4.78
CA GLN A 160 -2.85 6.15 6.05
C GLN A 160 -2.49 7.04 7.24
N GLY A 161 -2.51 8.37 7.04
CA GLY A 161 -2.09 9.34 8.05
C GLY A 161 -0.56 9.47 8.13
N LYS A 162 -0.09 10.66 8.51
CA LYS A 162 1.34 10.92 8.73
C LYS A 162 1.78 10.29 10.05
N ILE A 163 2.89 9.56 10.04
CA ILE A 163 3.55 9.02 11.23
C ILE A 163 4.98 9.56 11.22
N VAL A 164 5.41 10.19 12.30
CA VAL A 164 6.81 10.63 12.48
C VAL A 164 7.22 10.32 13.91
N LEU A 165 8.20 9.44 14.04
CA LEU A 165 8.77 9.07 15.34
C LEU A 165 9.92 10.04 15.68
N ASN A 166 10.07 10.34 16.96
CA ASN A 166 11.13 11.21 17.44
C ASN A 166 12.49 10.46 17.55
N VAL A 167 12.99 10.00 16.40
CA VAL A 167 14.29 9.33 16.28
C VAL A 167 15.37 10.38 16.06
N PRO A 168 16.47 10.42 16.85
CA PRO A 168 17.55 11.35 16.61
C PRO A 168 18.27 11.05 15.30
N SER A 169 18.82 12.08 14.65
CA SER A 169 19.59 11.92 13.40
C SER A 169 21.09 12.00 13.70
N TYR A 170 21.79 10.89 13.55
CA TYR A 170 23.26 10.83 13.70
C TYR A 170 23.93 10.54 12.35
N LYS A 171 25.13 11.11 12.16
CA LYS A 171 25.97 10.84 11.00
C LYS A 171 27.20 10.04 11.43
N GLN A 172 27.55 8.98 10.71
CA GLN A 172 28.72 8.16 11.00
C GLN A 172 30.03 8.94 10.85
N PHE A 173 30.00 10.07 10.13
CA PHE A 173 31.15 10.96 9.93
C PHE A 173 31.18 12.18 10.89
N ASP A 174 30.31 12.25 11.90
CA ASP A 174 30.32 13.29 12.92
C ASP A 174 31.63 13.22 13.71
N SER A 175 32.29 14.37 13.86
CA SER A 175 33.62 14.46 14.48
C SER A 175 33.69 13.86 15.89
N ARG A 176 32.59 13.81 16.62
CA ARG A 176 32.52 13.24 17.97
C ARG A 176 32.83 11.74 18.02
N TRP A 177 32.65 11.01 16.93
CA TRP A 177 32.88 9.55 16.87
C TRP A 177 33.48 9.05 15.55
N ALA A 178 33.63 9.89 14.54
CA ALA A 178 34.07 9.49 13.19
C ALA A 178 35.34 8.61 13.19
N TYR A 179 36.25 8.85 14.11
CA TYR A 179 37.54 8.16 14.19
C TYR A 179 37.59 7.01 15.20
N VAL A 180 36.48 6.73 15.89
CA VAL A 180 36.39 5.56 16.79
C VAL A 180 36.45 4.29 15.94
N THR A 181 37.31 3.35 16.30
CA THR A 181 37.53 2.09 15.59
C THR A 181 36.44 1.07 15.91
N ILE A 182 36.07 0.26 14.91
CA ILE A 182 35.10 -0.85 14.99
C ILE A 182 35.80 -2.15 14.55
N GLY A 183 35.69 -3.18 15.38
CA GLY A 183 36.43 -4.44 15.15
C GLY A 183 37.93 -4.27 15.41
N SER A 184 38.73 -5.26 15.02
CA SER A 184 40.18 -5.28 15.26
C SER A 184 41.03 -4.88 14.04
N TYR A 185 40.44 -4.73 12.85
CA TYR A 185 41.17 -4.32 11.64
C TYR A 185 41.37 -2.80 11.49
N GLY A 186 41.11 -2.03 12.54
CA GLY A 186 41.34 -0.59 12.57
C GLY A 186 40.39 0.25 11.70
N LYS A 187 39.28 -0.33 11.18
CA LYS A 187 38.27 0.43 10.46
C LYS A 187 37.53 1.39 11.40
N THR A 188 37.28 2.61 10.95
CA THR A 188 36.65 3.64 11.75
C THR A 188 35.14 3.71 11.57
N MET A 189 34.45 4.38 12.52
CA MET A 189 33.02 4.68 12.42
C MET A 189 32.69 5.37 11.09
N LYS A 190 33.49 6.35 10.68
CA LYS A 190 33.32 7.05 9.39
C LYS A 190 33.35 6.10 8.20
N GLN A 191 34.16 5.05 8.24
CA GLN A 191 34.33 4.12 7.11
C GLN A 191 33.25 3.04 7.05
N ILE A 192 32.88 2.45 8.20
CA ILE A 192 32.03 1.25 8.25
C ILE A 192 30.87 1.35 9.27
N GLY A 193 30.67 2.49 9.91
CA GLY A 193 29.79 2.66 11.07
C GLY A 193 28.30 2.84 10.75
N CYS A 194 27.84 2.64 9.51
CA CYS A 194 26.45 2.91 9.15
C CYS A 194 25.46 2.11 10.02
N LEU A 195 25.67 0.82 10.24
CA LEU A 195 24.80 -0.01 11.09
C LEU A 195 24.90 0.39 12.56
N THR A 196 26.11 0.64 13.07
CA THR A 196 26.33 1.08 14.46
C THR A 196 25.63 2.41 14.75
N THR A 197 25.70 3.34 13.80
CA THR A 197 25.04 4.65 13.90
C THR A 197 23.51 4.51 13.76
N ALA A 198 23.02 3.66 12.85
CA ALA A 198 21.60 3.36 12.74
C ALA A 198 21.05 2.72 14.02
N MET A 199 21.80 1.80 14.63
CA MET A 199 21.43 1.17 15.89
C MET A 199 21.37 2.21 17.04
N ALA A 200 22.29 3.15 17.10
CA ALA A 200 22.28 4.23 18.09
C ALA A 200 21.01 5.08 18.01
N MET A 201 20.58 5.40 16.79
CA MET A 201 19.35 6.16 16.56
C MET A 201 18.10 5.37 17.03
N THR A 202 18.00 4.08 16.72
CA THR A 202 16.86 3.26 17.14
C THR A 202 16.86 2.97 18.63
N GLU A 203 18.01 2.70 19.24
CA GLU A 203 18.15 2.49 20.69
C GLU A 203 17.86 3.77 21.50
N SER A 204 18.17 4.95 20.94
CA SER A 204 17.81 6.22 21.59
C SER A 204 16.31 6.35 21.76
N LEU A 205 15.52 6.04 20.73
CA LEU A 205 14.05 6.04 20.82
C LEU A 205 13.57 4.93 21.77
N ARG A 206 14.05 3.69 21.58
CA ARG A 206 13.60 2.53 22.36
C ARG A 206 13.82 2.70 23.86
N LEU A 207 14.93 3.29 24.26
CA LEU A 207 15.29 3.49 25.67
C LEU A 207 14.88 4.86 26.22
N ASN A 208 14.28 5.70 25.37
CA ASN A 208 13.92 7.09 25.68
C ASN A 208 15.08 7.88 26.34
N LYS A 209 16.28 7.73 25.80
CA LYS A 209 17.50 8.44 26.24
C LYS A 209 18.49 8.57 25.11
N THR A 210 19.43 9.49 25.23
CA THR A 210 20.54 9.60 24.27
C THR A 210 21.42 8.35 24.32
N VAL A 211 21.52 7.65 23.19
CA VAL A 211 22.47 6.54 22.97
C VAL A 211 23.31 6.91 21.76
N THR A 212 24.61 7.09 21.96
CA THR A 212 25.54 7.50 20.90
C THR A 212 26.05 6.29 20.11
N PRO A 213 26.61 6.50 18.90
CA PRO A 213 27.32 5.44 18.17
C PRO A 213 28.49 4.82 18.98
N VAL A 214 29.12 5.59 19.89
CA VAL A 214 30.16 5.07 20.78
C VAL A 214 29.59 4.11 21.82
N ASP A 215 28.43 4.44 22.39
CA ASP A 215 27.74 3.56 23.35
C ASP A 215 27.40 2.21 22.70
N ILE A 216 26.91 2.24 21.45
CA ILE A 216 26.61 1.01 20.69
C ILE A 216 27.89 0.22 20.41
N ARG A 217 28.95 0.90 19.98
CA ARG A 217 30.26 0.25 19.71
C ARG A 217 30.80 -0.45 20.97
N ASN A 218 30.62 0.14 22.13
CA ASN A 218 31.11 -0.41 23.40
C ASN A 218 30.21 -1.52 23.97
N LYS A 219 28.92 -1.50 23.62
CA LYS A 219 27.92 -2.43 24.15
C LYS A 219 27.84 -3.74 23.37
N PHE A 220 27.99 -3.68 22.04
CA PHE A 220 27.76 -4.84 21.17
C PHE A 220 29.06 -5.45 20.67
N ASN A 221 28.99 -6.74 20.32
CA ASN A 221 30.12 -7.49 19.77
C ASN A 221 30.24 -7.30 18.26
N TYR A 222 31.46 -7.29 17.76
CA TYR A 222 31.80 -7.13 16.37
C TYR A 222 32.78 -8.21 15.92
N THR A 223 32.70 -8.60 14.64
CA THR A 223 33.76 -9.37 14.02
C THR A 223 35.04 -8.53 13.89
N ALA A 224 36.17 -9.17 13.59
CA ALA A 224 37.41 -8.47 13.33
C ALA A 224 37.28 -7.40 12.22
N SER A 225 36.49 -7.68 11.19
CA SER A 225 36.21 -6.76 10.07
C SER A 225 35.18 -5.67 10.40
N GLY A 226 34.59 -5.68 11.60
CA GLY A 226 33.65 -4.66 12.08
C GLY A 226 32.18 -4.93 11.75
N SER A 227 31.82 -6.15 11.36
CA SER A 227 30.39 -6.52 11.25
C SER A 227 29.82 -6.73 12.65
N MET A 228 28.67 -6.10 12.93
CA MET A 228 27.99 -6.22 14.23
C MET A 228 27.23 -7.56 14.30
N TYR A 229 27.33 -8.26 15.45
CA TYR A 229 26.40 -9.33 15.79
C TYR A 229 25.07 -8.73 16.22
N TRP A 230 23.96 -9.17 15.57
CA TRP A 230 22.64 -8.64 15.86
C TRP A 230 22.21 -8.99 17.29
N PRO A 231 21.72 -8.01 18.06
CA PRO A 231 21.26 -8.28 19.42
C PRO A 231 19.94 -9.07 19.41
N SER A 232 19.76 -9.92 20.42
CA SER A 232 18.62 -10.85 20.54
C SER A 232 17.26 -10.16 20.65
N ASN A 233 17.22 -8.93 21.09
CA ASN A 233 16.00 -8.12 21.17
C ASN A 233 15.59 -7.45 19.86
N TYR A 234 16.33 -7.72 18.75
CA TYR A 234 15.97 -7.27 17.41
C TYR A 234 15.53 -8.45 16.54
N THR A 235 14.36 -8.31 15.95
CA THR A 235 13.94 -9.18 14.85
C THR A 235 14.65 -8.75 13.58
N THR A 236 15.30 -9.71 12.91
CA THR A 236 16.01 -9.48 11.65
C THR A 236 15.46 -10.43 10.60
N THR A 237 15.06 -9.89 9.43
CA THR A 237 14.54 -10.69 8.32
C THR A 237 15.20 -10.32 6.99
N THR A 238 15.43 -11.35 6.16
CA THR A 238 15.84 -11.21 4.75
C THR A 238 14.65 -11.36 3.79
N ASN A 239 13.46 -11.67 4.30
CA ASN A 239 12.24 -11.63 3.49
C ASN A 239 11.80 -10.17 3.31
N THR A 240 12.14 -9.61 2.17
CA THR A 240 11.89 -8.20 1.83
C THR A 240 10.70 -8.02 0.87
N LYS A 241 9.98 -9.10 0.52
CA LYS A 241 8.88 -9.06 -0.45
C LYS A 241 7.82 -8.00 -0.14
N TYR A 242 7.49 -7.82 1.14
CA TYR A 242 6.46 -6.87 1.60
C TYR A 242 7.06 -5.79 2.51
N TYR A 243 8.26 -5.32 2.21
CA TYR A 243 9.03 -4.43 3.08
C TYR A 243 8.28 -3.14 3.47
N LEU A 244 7.55 -2.51 2.54
CA LEU A 244 6.79 -1.28 2.84
C LEU A 244 5.67 -1.55 3.86
N THR A 245 4.96 -2.68 3.73
CA THR A 245 3.92 -3.08 4.69
C THR A 245 4.52 -3.35 6.07
N THR A 246 5.65 -4.06 6.13
CA THR A 246 6.36 -4.35 7.39
C THR A 246 6.80 -3.06 8.07
N ILE A 247 7.47 -2.16 7.34
CA ILE A 247 7.92 -0.86 7.85
C ILE A 247 6.74 -0.03 8.35
N TYR A 248 5.65 0.06 7.56
CA TYR A 248 4.47 0.80 7.96
C TYR A 248 3.83 0.27 9.25
N ASN A 249 3.70 -1.06 9.38
CA ASN A 249 3.16 -1.68 10.58
C ASN A 249 4.03 -1.45 11.82
N ASN A 250 5.36 -1.43 11.66
CA ASN A 250 6.28 -1.08 12.73
C ASN A 250 6.12 0.39 13.14
N LEU A 251 6.05 1.32 12.19
CA LEU A 251 5.85 2.74 12.46
C LEU A 251 4.54 2.99 13.23
N LYS A 252 3.45 2.28 12.90
CA LYS A 252 2.19 2.35 13.67
C LYS A 252 2.32 1.91 15.12
N GLN A 253 3.27 1.03 15.41
CA GLN A 253 3.59 0.56 16.75
C GLN A 253 4.63 1.44 17.47
N GLY A 254 5.01 2.57 16.88
CA GLY A 254 6.05 3.45 17.43
C GLY A 254 7.48 2.90 17.27
N LYS A 255 7.69 1.94 16.36
CA LYS A 255 8.98 1.27 16.14
C LYS A 255 9.60 1.71 14.80
N PRO A 256 10.79 2.31 14.79
CA PRO A 256 11.54 2.56 13.58
C PRO A 256 12.09 1.25 13.01
N THR A 257 12.39 1.22 11.72
CA THR A 257 12.97 0.05 11.07
C THR A 257 14.32 0.38 10.47
N ILE A 258 15.36 -0.39 10.82
CA ILE A 258 16.64 -0.37 10.14
C ILE A 258 16.52 -1.11 8.83
N VAL A 259 16.87 -0.47 7.74
CA VAL A 259 16.80 -1.02 6.38
C VAL A 259 18.21 -1.14 5.82
N GLY A 260 18.58 -2.36 5.43
CA GLY A 260 19.87 -2.67 4.80
C GLY A 260 19.71 -2.98 3.32
N ALA A 261 20.53 -2.33 2.48
CA ALA A 261 20.58 -2.58 1.04
C ALA A 261 22.00 -2.57 0.51
N LYS A 262 22.20 -3.09 -0.72
CA LYS A 262 23.49 -3.15 -1.41
C LYS A 262 23.43 -2.31 -2.69
N ASN A 263 24.54 -1.62 -2.98
CA ASN A 263 24.70 -0.99 -4.28
C ASN A 263 25.08 -2.01 -5.36
N SER A 264 25.23 -1.56 -6.61
CA SER A 264 25.62 -2.41 -7.76
C SER A 264 26.99 -3.10 -7.56
N SER A 265 27.88 -2.51 -6.77
CA SER A 265 29.20 -3.09 -6.43
C SER A 265 29.15 -4.04 -5.23
N GLY A 266 27.96 -4.35 -4.69
CA GLY A 266 27.79 -5.23 -3.53
C GLY A 266 28.07 -4.60 -2.16
N ASN A 267 28.46 -3.33 -2.10
CA ASN A 267 28.69 -2.63 -0.82
C ASN A 267 27.38 -2.40 -0.09
N THR A 268 27.37 -2.75 1.20
CA THR A 268 26.18 -2.64 2.06
C THR A 268 26.08 -1.26 2.70
N HIS A 269 24.85 -0.75 2.85
CA HIS A 269 24.56 0.41 3.66
C HIS A 269 23.26 0.23 4.44
N PHE A 270 23.16 0.92 5.60
CA PHE A 270 22.00 0.85 6.48
C PHE A 270 21.47 2.24 6.78
N VAL A 271 20.14 2.37 6.76
CA VAL A 271 19.41 3.59 7.13
C VAL A 271 18.31 3.27 8.14
N VAL A 272 17.79 4.29 8.82
CA VAL A 272 16.65 4.15 9.74
C VAL A 272 15.42 4.79 9.11
N VAL A 273 14.38 4.01 8.87
CA VAL A 273 13.06 4.55 8.53
C VAL A 273 12.35 4.94 9.82
N TYR A 274 12.10 6.23 9.99
CA TYR A 274 11.50 6.80 11.19
C TYR A 274 10.14 7.44 10.97
N GLY A 275 9.71 7.55 9.72
CA GLY A 275 8.45 8.22 9.44
C GLY A 275 7.82 7.84 8.11
N TYR A 276 6.56 8.21 7.98
CA TYR A 276 5.70 8.04 6.83
C TYR A 276 4.86 9.30 6.65
N ASN A 277 4.84 9.90 5.48
CA ASN A 277 4.16 11.19 5.25
C ASN A 277 2.70 11.09 4.77
N GLY A 278 2.14 9.88 4.73
CA GLY A 278 0.71 9.69 4.57
C GLY A 278 0.16 9.64 3.14
N ASN A 279 1.00 9.66 2.10
CA ASN A 279 0.56 9.82 0.71
C ASN A 279 0.71 8.53 -0.15
N GLY A 280 0.11 7.41 0.29
CA GLY A 280 0.10 6.16 -0.48
C GLY A 280 1.22 5.18 -0.13
N THR A 281 1.48 4.18 -0.99
CA THR A 281 2.34 3.02 -0.71
C THR A 281 3.72 3.07 -1.37
N SER A 282 4.16 4.23 -1.87
CA SER A 282 5.47 4.39 -2.50
C SER A 282 6.59 4.53 -1.47
N SER A 283 7.79 4.04 -1.78
CA SER A 283 9.00 4.25 -0.97
C SER A 283 9.36 5.73 -0.81
N SER A 284 8.91 6.63 -1.69
CA SER A 284 9.05 8.08 -1.56
C SER A 284 8.30 8.68 -0.37
N ASN A 285 7.35 7.95 0.21
CA ASN A 285 6.55 8.40 1.35
C ASN A 285 7.18 8.07 2.70
N TYR A 286 8.25 7.28 2.72
CA TYR A 286 8.92 6.88 3.94
C TYR A 286 10.15 7.74 4.19
N LEU A 287 10.18 8.38 5.36
CA LEU A 287 11.24 9.29 5.79
C LEU A 287 12.38 8.49 6.42
N ILE A 288 13.62 8.84 6.08
CA ILE A 288 14.81 8.16 6.61
C ILE A 288 15.77 9.10 7.30
N HIS A 289 16.49 8.56 8.29
CA HIS A 289 17.81 9.07 8.70
C HIS A 289 18.89 8.18 8.10
N ASP A 290 19.76 8.80 7.29
CA ASP A 290 20.87 8.12 6.65
C ASP A 290 22.18 8.49 7.36
N PRO A 291 22.87 7.51 7.99
CA PRO A 291 24.15 7.76 8.66
C PRO A 291 25.27 8.25 7.73
N GLY A 292 25.25 7.80 6.48
CA GLY A 292 26.29 8.07 5.49
C GLY A 292 25.99 9.20 4.51
N SER A 293 24.82 9.86 4.62
CA SER A 293 24.44 10.93 3.70
C SER A 293 23.67 12.05 4.39
N SER A 294 23.93 13.28 3.96
CA SER A 294 23.14 14.46 4.34
C SER A 294 22.02 14.80 3.36
N TYR A 295 21.98 14.13 2.22
CA TYR A 295 21.07 14.46 1.10
C TYR A 295 19.90 13.50 0.95
N ARG A 296 20.07 12.23 1.31
CA ARG A 296 19.00 11.23 1.21
C ARG A 296 18.04 11.39 2.39
N SER A 297 16.80 11.72 2.10
CA SER A 297 15.75 11.97 3.09
C SER A 297 14.58 11.00 3.01
N THR A 298 14.43 10.29 1.89
CA THR A 298 13.38 9.29 1.67
C THR A 298 13.97 7.90 1.40
N LEU A 299 13.17 6.87 1.67
CA LEU A 299 13.56 5.49 1.36
C LEU A 299 13.77 5.28 -0.14
N LYS A 300 13.07 6.05 -1.00
CA LYS A 300 13.30 6.06 -2.45
C LYS A 300 14.70 6.55 -2.79
N ASP A 301 15.14 7.67 -2.19
CA ASP A 301 16.49 8.22 -2.43
C ASP A 301 17.57 7.21 -2.07
N PHE A 302 17.37 6.50 -0.95
CA PHE A 302 18.26 5.43 -0.53
C PHE A 302 18.29 4.27 -1.53
N LEU A 303 17.12 3.76 -1.94
CA LEU A 303 17.01 2.64 -2.87
C LEU A 303 17.48 2.98 -4.29
N ASN A 304 17.47 4.25 -4.71
CA ASN A 304 18.10 4.67 -5.95
C ASN A 304 19.63 4.48 -5.92
N SER A 305 20.26 4.64 -4.76
CA SER A 305 21.72 4.47 -4.59
C SER A 305 22.10 3.02 -4.22
N TYR A 306 21.18 2.29 -3.55
CA TYR A 306 21.36 0.93 -3.06
C TYR A 306 20.14 0.08 -3.46
N PRO A 307 20.03 -0.34 -4.75
CA PRO A 307 18.80 -0.95 -5.27
C PRO A 307 18.51 -2.35 -4.74
N ASN A 308 19.50 -3.03 -4.19
CA ASN A 308 19.36 -4.42 -3.75
C ASN A 308 19.02 -4.49 -2.26
N LEU A 309 17.76 -4.26 -1.93
CA LEU A 309 17.23 -4.42 -0.57
C LEU A 309 17.38 -5.88 -0.11
N TYR A 310 18.00 -6.12 1.05
CA TYR A 310 18.25 -7.48 1.52
C TYR A 310 17.92 -7.72 2.99
N LYS A 311 17.68 -6.70 3.78
CA LYS A 311 17.50 -6.85 5.22
C LYS A 311 16.61 -5.77 5.83
N LEU A 312 15.71 -6.19 6.73
CA LEU A 312 15.01 -5.33 7.67
C LEU A 312 15.35 -5.77 9.09
N SER A 313 15.45 -4.80 10.01
CA SER A 313 15.63 -5.09 11.43
C SER A 313 14.88 -4.08 12.30
N TYR A 314 14.21 -4.56 13.36
CA TYR A 314 13.37 -3.79 14.28
C TYR A 314 13.23 -4.53 15.63
N TYR A 315 12.86 -3.83 16.72
CA TYR A 315 12.67 -4.39 18.07
C TYR A 315 11.22 -4.55 18.47
#